data_9f0da69829dc58fabd356a5d6cc4894b
#
_entry.id   9f0da69829dc58fabd356a5d6cc4894b
#
_cell.length_a   1.000
_cell.length_b   1.000
_cell.length_c   1.000
_cell.angle_alpha   90.00
_cell.angle_beta   90.00
_cell.angle_gamma   90.00
#
_symmetry.space_group_name_H-M   'P 1'
#
loop_
_entity.id
_entity.type
_entity.pdbx_description
1 polymer ?
#
loop_
_entity_poly.entity_id
_entity_poly.type
_entity_poly.pdbx_seq_one_letter_code
_entity_poly.pdbx_strand_id
1 'polypeptide(L)'
;VLREAIARRYSERGLPTRPDEVMVVNGALSAFALILRLFTGPGDRVVIDAPTYPMAISAIQGASCRPVGVALPQQGWDCDGLAATIAQTAPRLAWLMPDFHNPTGRCMDAPTRQRVADIAARTRTTLVIDETMADLWYNAPPPPPLASFNPDAAVLT
;
A
#
# COMPACT_ATOMS: atom_id res chain seq x y z
N VAL A 1 -4.60 -23.04 -10.11
CA VAL A 1 -3.51 -23.57 -9.25
C VAL A 1 -2.75 -22.43 -8.56
N LEU A 2 -1.93 -21.58 -9.22
CA LEU A 2 -1.18 -20.52 -8.53
C LEU A 2 -2.09 -19.44 -7.94
N ARG A 3 -3.04 -18.91 -8.71
CA ARG A 3 -3.99 -17.91 -8.25
C ARG A 3 -4.85 -18.42 -7.07
N GLU A 4 -5.22 -19.69 -7.08
CA GLU A 4 -5.94 -20.34 -5.98
C GLU A 4 -5.08 -20.42 -4.71
N ALA A 5 -3.80 -20.75 -4.85
CA ALA A 5 -2.87 -20.78 -3.72
C ALA A 5 -2.68 -19.39 -3.10
N ILE A 6 -2.54 -18.34 -3.93
CA ILE A 6 -2.44 -16.96 -3.48
C ILE A 6 -3.74 -16.52 -2.78
N ALA A 7 -4.89 -16.76 -3.40
CA ALA A 7 -6.19 -16.39 -2.84
C ALA A 7 -6.43 -17.07 -1.47
N ARG A 8 -6.10 -18.37 -1.36
CA ARG A 8 -6.18 -19.10 -0.09
C ARG A 8 -5.27 -18.48 0.97
N ARG A 9 -4.02 -18.12 0.62
CA ARG A 9 -3.09 -17.48 1.54
C ARG A 9 -3.62 -16.16 2.10
N TYR A 10 -4.21 -15.31 1.27
CA TYR A 10 -4.85 -14.08 1.74
C TYR A 10 -6.06 -14.37 2.64
N SER A 11 -6.88 -15.36 2.28
CA SER A 11 -8.03 -15.76 3.10
C SER A 11 -7.60 -16.28 4.47
N GLU A 12 -6.52 -17.07 4.55
CA GLU A 12 -5.92 -17.56 5.80
C GLU A 12 -5.35 -16.42 6.66
N ARG A 13 -4.91 -15.32 6.05
CA ARG A 13 -4.46 -14.11 6.74
C ARG A 13 -5.59 -13.16 7.15
N GLY A 14 -6.85 -13.51 6.90
CA GLY A 14 -8.02 -12.72 7.28
C GLY A 14 -8.58 -11.79 6.20
N LEU A 15 -8.14 -11.93 4.94
CA LEU A 15 -8.69 -11.23 3.78
C LEU A 15 -9.33 -12.25 2.82
N PRO A 16 -10.64 -12.51 2.91
CA PRO A 16 -11.33 -13.41 1.97
C PRO A 16 -11.08 -12.97 0.53
N THR A 17 -10.45 -13.83 -0.25
CA THR A 17 -9.99 -13.51 -1.61
C THR A 17 -10.36 -14.65 -2.56
N ARG A 18 -10.89 -14.30 -3.73
CA ARG A 18 -11.19 -15.27 -4.79
C ARG A 18 -10.05 -15.33 -5.81
N PRO A 19 -9.86 -16.48 -6.49
CA PRO A 19 -8.81 -16.61 -7.52
C PRO A 19 -8.93 -15.64 -8.70
N ASP A 20 -10.14 -15.15 -9.00
CA ASP A 20 -10.39 -14.17 -10.07
C ASP A 20 -10.00 -12.73 -9.67
N GLU A 21 -9.82 -12.48 -8.38
CA GLU A 21 -9.28 -11.21 -7.85
C GLU A 21 -7.74 -11.15 -7.88
N VAL A 22 -7.08 -12.26 -8.24
CA VAL A 22 -5.61 -12.35 -8.26
C VAL A 22 -5.07 -12.22 -9.68
N MET A 23 -4.19 -11.24 -9.90
CA MET A 23 -3.39 -11.11 -11.11
C MET A 23 -1.93 -11.47 -10.82
N VAL A 24 -1.38 -12.41 -11.57
CA VAL A 24 0.04 -12.76 -11.48
C VAL A 24 0.84 -11.95 -12.49
N VAL A 25 1.88 -11.29 -12.03
CA VAL A 25 2.77 -10.43 -12.83
C VAL A 25 4.25 -10.72 -12.53
N ASN A 26 5.15 -10.07 -13.24
CA ASN A 26 6.60 -10.29 -13.12
C ASN A 26 7.20 -9.50 -11.93
N GLY A 27 6.64 -9.68 -10.73
CA GLY A 27 7.13 -9.05 -9.49
C GLY A 27 6.41 -7.75 -9.13
N ALA A 28 6.55 -7.33 -7.86
CA ALA A 28 5.82 -6.21 -7.28
C ALA A 28 6.09 -4.86 -7.99
N LEU A 29 7.32 -4.60 -8.42
CA LEU A 29 7.63 -3.36 -9.14
C LEU A 29 6.92 -3.31 -10.52
N SER A 30 6.81 -4.45 -11.20
CA SER A 30 6.02 -4.57 -12.44
C SER A 30 4.53 -4.37 -12.20
N ALA A 31 4.00 -4.92 -11.09
CA ALA A 31 2.63 -4.66 -10.65
C ALA A 31 2.41 -3.17 -10.43
N PHE A 32 3.30 -2.52 -9.69
CA PHE A 32 3.19 -1.09 -9.41
C PHE A 32 3.24 -0.23 -10.67
N ALA A 33 4.16 -0.52 -11.60
CA ALA A 33 4.22 0.17 -12.89
C ALA A 33 2.92 0.00 -13.71
N LEU A 34 2.30 -1.18 -13.68
CA LEU A 34 1.01 -1.43 -14.32
C LEU A 34 -0.11 -0.61 -13.66
N ILE A 35 -0.16 -0.58 -12.33
CA ILE A 35 -1.13 0.20 -11.56
C ILE A 35 -1.00 1.69 -11.89
N LEU A 36 0.23 2.23 -11.91
CA LEU A 36 0.46 3.63 -12.29
C LEU A 36 -0.10 3.92 -13.70
N ARG A 37 0.13 3.06 -14.66
CA ARG A 37 -0.39 3.23 -16.04
C ARG A 37 -1.91 3.17 -16.14
N LEU A 38 -2.56 2.41 -15.27
CA LEU A 38 -4.01 2.23 -15.29
C LEU A 38 -4.76 3.33 -14.52
N PHE A 39 -4.19 3.82 -13.44
CA PHE A 39 -4.89 4.69 -12.49
C PHE A 39 -4.40 6.14 -12.50
N THR A 40 -3.28 6.44 -13.16
CA THR A 40 -2.70 7.78 -13.15
C THR A 40 -2.40 8.31 -14.55
N GLY A 41 -2.28 9.63 -14.64
CA GLY A 41 -1.81 10.35 -15.82
C GLY A 41 -0.68 11.32 -15.49
N PRO A 42 -0.05 11.92 -16.52
CA PRO A 42 1.04 12.88 -16.31
C PRO A 42 0.64 14.02 -15.37
N GLY A 43 1.51 14.30 -14.38
CA GLY A 43 1.29 15.34 -13.38
C GLY A 43 0.47 14.92 -12.16
N ASP A 44 -0.17 13.74 -12.18
CA ASP A 44 -0.90 13.21 -11.03
C ASP A 44 0.05 13.00 -9.83
N ARG A 45 -0.51 13.11 -8.63
CA ARG A 45 0.23 12.92 -7.38
C ARG A 45 0.02 11.52 -6.84
N VAL A 46 1.10 10.94 -6.31
CA VAL A 46 1.12 9.65 -5.63
C VAL A 46 1.75 9.86 -4.26
N VAL A 47 0.97 9.61 -3.20
CA VAL A 47 1.47 9.69 -1.82
C VAL A 47 2.32 8.48 -1.51
N ILE A 48 3.42 8.70 -0.79
CA ILE A 48 4.37 7.67 -0.35
C ILE A 48 4.84 7.96 1.06
N ASP A 49 5.31 6.94 1.77
CA ASP A 49 6.07 7.12 3.00
C ASP A 49 7.41 7.83 2.71
N ALA A 50 7.91 8.64 3.64
CA ALA A 50 9.23 9.27 3.56
C ALA A 50 10.03 9.02 4.86
N PRO A 51 11.09 8.19 4.84
CA PRO A 51 11.70 7.54 3.67
C PRO A 51 10.85 6.38 3.12
N THR A 52 11.17 5.90 1.91
CA THR A 52 10.56 4.74 1.26
C THR A 52 11.53 4.02 0.33
N TYR A 53 11.05 2.95 -0.34
CA TYR A 53 11.82 2.20 -1.33
C TYR A 53 12.14 3.06 -2.56
N PRO A 54 13.42 3.29 -2.90
CA PRO A 54 13.80 4.23 -3.95
C PRO A 54 13.24 3.91 -5.34
N MET A 55 13.08 2.63 -5.67
CA MET A 55 12.56 2.22 -6.97
C MET A 55 11.08 2.57 -7.14
N ALA A 56 10.31 2.69 -6.05
CA ALA A 56 8.94 3.18 -6.13
C ALA A 56 8.92 4.66 -6.54
N ILE A 57 9.82 5.49 -6.00
CA ILE A 57 9.98 6.88 -6.42
C ILE A 57 10.31 6.96 -7.91
N SER A 58 11.28 6.15 -8.37
CA SER A 58 11.66 6.09 -9.78
C SER A 58 10.51 5.65 -10.68
N ALA A 59 9.69 4.68 -10.25
CA ALA A 59 8.52 4.23 -11.01
C ALA A 59 7.46 5.35 -11.12
N ILE A 60 7.18 6.07 -10.04
CA ILE A 60 6.24 7.20 -10.04
C ILE A 60 6.73 8.31 -11.00
N GLN A 61 8.00 8.68 -10.91
CA GLN A 61 8.60 9.69 -11.80
C GLN A 61 8.64 9.23 -13.25
N GLY A 62 8.96 7.94 -13.50
CA GLY A 62 8.95 7.33 -14.82
C GLY A 62 7.56 7.30 -15.46
N ALA A 63 6.49 7.29 -14.66
CA ALA A 63 5.11 7.45 -15.10
C ALA A 63 4.70 8.93 -15.29
N SER A 64 5.64 9.87 -15.22
CA SER A 64 5.40 11.32 -15.24
C SER A 64 4.51 11.82 -14.10
N CYS A 65 4.43 11.08 -13.01
CA CYS A 65 3.70 11.44 -11.80
C CYS A 65 4.62 12.13 -10.78
N ARG A 66 4.02 12.74 -9.77
CA ARG A 66 4.72 13.47 -8.71
C ARG A 66 4.62 12.71 -7.39
N PRO A 67 5.73 12.19 -6.83
CA PRO A 67 5.70 11.61 -5.50
C PRO A 67 5.49 12.71 -4.45
N VAL A 68 4.64 12.43 -3.46
CA VAL A 68 4.37 13.31 -2.32
C VAL A 68 4.65 12.52 -1.05
N GLY A 69 5.72 12.87 -0.35
CA GLY A 69 6.15 12.17 0.85
C GLY A 69 5.37 12.57 2.10
N VAL A 70 4.93 11.59 2.88
CA VAL A 70 4.48 11.76 4.26
C VAL A 70 5.58 11.28 5.19
N ALA A 71 6.09 12.16 6.02
CA ALA A 71 7.21 11.83 6.90
C ALA A 71 6.82 10.72 7.89
N LEU A 72 7.67 9.70 7.99
CA LEU A 72 7.54 8.71 9.05
C LEU A 72 8.14 9.30 10.35
N PRO A 73 7.37 9.36 11.45
CA PRO A 73 7.89 9.78 12.75
C PRO A 73 8.92 8.77 13.26
N GLN A 74 9.56 9.05 14.40
CA GLN A 74 10.52 8.09 14.97
C GLN A 74 9.90 6.72 15.30
N GLN A 75 8.60 6.68 15.61
CA GLN A 75 7.83 5.44 15.83
C GLN A 75 6.47 5.52 15.14
N GLY A 76 6.00 4.39 14.60
CA GLY A 76 4.69 4.27 13.95
C GLY A 76 4.58 5.01 12.62
N TRP A 77 3.36 5.44 12.30
CA TRP A 77 2.96 6.20 11.11
C TRP A 77 2.20 7.47 11.51
N ASP A 78 2.40 8.54 10.79
CA ASP A 78 1.66 9.80 10.96
C ASP A 78 0.35 9.76 10.17
N CYS A 79 -0.68 9.16 10.77
CA CYS A 79 -2.01 9.09 10.13
C CYS A 79 -2.65 10.46 9.95
N ASP A 80 -2.40 11.42 10.83
CA ASP A 80 -2.96 12.78 10.71
C ASP A 80 -2.25 13.53 9.59
N GLY A 81 -0.94 13.41 9.49
CA GLY A 81 -0.15 13.92 8.35
C GLY A 81 -0.54 13.28 7.03
N LEU A 82 -0.82 11.98 7.01
CA LEU A 82 -1.35 11.29 5.83
C LEU A 82 -2.69 11.87 5.39
N ALA A 83 -3.64 12.01 6.32
CA ALA A 83 -4.95 12.57 6.03
C ALA A 83 -4.86 14.02 5.53
N ALA A 84 -4.04 14.85 6.17
CA ALA A 84 -3.81 16.23 5.76
C ALA A 84 -3.18 16.31 4.36
N THR A 85 -2.17 15.48 4.09
CA THR A 85 -1.50 15.42 2.77
C THR A 85 -2.48 15.02 1.68
N ILE A 86 -3.33 14.01 1.92
CA ILE A 86 -4.36 13.58 0.96
C ILE A 86 -5.35 14.73 0.71
N ALA A 87 -5.82 15.40 1.75
CA ALA A 87 -6.76 16.52 1.60
C ALA A 87 -6.17 17.69 0.81
N GLN A 88 -4.88 18.01 1.04
CA GLN A 88 -4.20 19.14 0.39
C GLN A 88 -3.79 18.84 -1.05
N THR A 89 -3.44 17.60 -1.35
CA THR A 89 -2.82 17.25 -2.63
C THR A 89 -3.73 16.50 -3.58
N ALA A 90 -4.87 15.99 -3.10
CA ALA A 90 -5.82 15.18 -3.86
C ALA A 90 -5.11 14.13 -4.75
N PRO A 91 -4.33 13.20 -4.16
CA PRO A 91 -3.54 12.24 -4.91
C PRO A 91 -4.45 11.22 -5.60
N ARG A 92 -3.98 10.64 -6.69
CA ARG A 92 -4.68 9.53 -7.35
C ARG A 92 -4.48 8.22 -6.60
N LEU A 93 -3.29 8.02 -6.04
CA LEU A 93 -2.89 6.81 -5.31
C LEU A 93 -2.11 7.18 -4.05
N ALA A 94 -2.13 6.28 -3.07
CA ALA A 94 -1.15 6.23 -1.99
C ALA A 94 -0.48 4.85 -2.00
N TRP A 95 0.85 4.82 -2.16
CA TRP A 95 1.65 3.60 -2.11
C TRP A 95 2.35 3.49 -0.77
N LEU A 96 2.06 2.44 -0.01
CA LEU A 96 2.53 2.24 1.36
C LEU A 96 3.10 0.83 1.55
N MET A 97 4.05 0.68 2.49
CA MET A 97 4.65 -0.58 2.89
C MET A 97 4.38 -0.84 4.38
N PRO A 98 3.23 -1.42 4.75
CA PRO A 98 2.88 -1.62 6.16
C PRO A 98 3.65 -2.77 6.84
N ASP A 99 4.17 -3.72 6.06
CA ASP A 99 4.82 -4.92 6.56
C ASP A 99 6.34 -4.81 6.43
N PHE A 100 7.04 -4.69 7.57
CA PHE A 100 8.50 -4.61 7.64
C PHE A 100 9.09 -3.61 6.63
N HIS A 101 8.57 -2.41 6.70
CA HIS A 101 8.81 -1.26 5.81
C HIS A 101 10.28 -1.11 5.40
N ASN A 102 10.55 -0.99 4.12
CA ASN A 102 11.87 -0.69 3.58
C ASN A 102 12.05 0.84 3.39
N PRO A 103 13.00 1.51 4.09
CA PRO A 103 14.18 0.94 4.75
C PRO A 103 14.10 0.82 6.28
N THR A 104 12.98 1.08 6.93
CA THR A 104 12.94 1.27 8.39
C THR A 104 12.74 -0.03 9.19
N GLY A 105 12.33 -1.12 8.55
CA GLY A 105 12.01 -2.40 9.20
C GLY A 105 10.74 -2.39 10.06
N ARG A 106 9.98 -1.29 10.07
CA ARG A 106 8.78 -1.16 10.92
C ARG A 106 7.62 -1.96 10.38
N CYS A 107 6.79 -2.48 11.29
CA CYS A 107 5.53 -3.11 10.96
C CYS A 107 4.37 -2.26 11.50
N MET A 108 3.42 -1.94 10.65
CA MET A 108 2.23 -1.16 11.01
C MET A 108 1.31 -2.04 11.85
N ASP A 109 0.95 -1.58 13.03
CA ASP A 109 0.04 -2.27 13.93
C ASP A 109 -1.43 -2.22 13.45
N ALA A 110 -2.28 -3.07 14.03
CA ALA A 110 -3.68 -3.17 13.63
C ALA A 110 -4.48 -1.86 13.80
N PRO A 111 -4.36 -1.10 14.90
CA PRO A 111 -5.02 0.19 15.03
C PRO A 111 -4.61 1.20 13.96
N THR A 112 -3.34 1.25 13.59
CA THR A 112 -2.84 2.12 12.52
C THR A 112 -3.39 1.69 11.16
N ARG A 113 -3.42 0.39 10.86
CA ARG A 113 -4.04 -0.14 9.62
C ARG A 113 -5.51 0.25 9.51
N GLN A 114 -6.27 0.14 10.60
CA GLN A 114 -7.66 0.59 10.64
C GLN A 114 -7.78 2.08 10.31
N ARG A 115 -6.97 2.94 10.95
CA ARG A 115 -6.98 4.39 10.67
C ARG A 115 -6.63 4.71 9.21
N VAL A 116 -5.62 4.06 8.64
CA VAL A 116 -5.22 4.27 7.23
C VAL A 116 -6.33 3.83 6.28
N ALA A 117 -6.95 2.66 6.51
CA ALA A 117 -8.07 2.18 5.72
C ALA A 117 -9.28 3.13 5.80
N ASP A 118 -9.60 3.66 7.00
CA ASP A 118 -10.69 4.61 7.19
C ASP A 118 -10.43 5.96 6.49
N ILE A 119 -9.18 6.43 6.51
CA ILE A 119 -8.77 7.63 5.76
C ILE A 119 -9.00 7.40 4.26
N ALA A 120 -8.53 6.27 3.73
CA ALA A 120 -8.69 5.93 2.31
C ALA A 120 -10.16 5.86 1.89
N ALA A 121 -11.01 5.21 2.69
CA ALA A 121 -12.44 5.11 2.44
C ALA A 121 -13.12 6.49 2.40
N ARG A 122 -12.87 7.32 3.42
CA ARG A 122 -13.47 8.67 3.50
C ARG A 122 -13.01 9.60 2.39
N THR A 123 -11.76 9.51 1.99
CA THR A 123 -11.17 10.40 0.96
C THR A 123 -11.30 9.84 -0.45
N ARG A 124 -11.76 8.60 -0.60
CA ARG A 124 -11.80 7.86 -1.86
C ARG A 124 -10.43 7.77 -2.54
N THR A 125 -9.38 7.69 -1.74
CA THR A 125 -8.01 7.51 -2.23
C THR A 125 -7.73 6.02 -2.38
N THR A 126 -7.30 5.59 -3.56
CA THR A 126 -6.90 4.20 -3.78
C THR A 126 -5.54 3.94 -3.11
N LEU A 127 -5.50 2.92 -2.26
CA LEU A 127 -4.25 2.44 -1.66
C LEU A 127 -3.62 1.37 -2.54
N VAL A 128 -2.32 1.44 -2.70
CA VAL A 128 -1.46 0.38 -3.26
C VAL A 128 -0.55 -0.08 -2.14
N ILE A 129 -0.73 -1.31 -1.70
CA ILE A 129 -0.04 -1.85 -0.54
C ILE A 129 1.02 -2.85 -1.01
N ASP A 130 2.27 -2.53 -0.75
CA ASP A 130 3.39 -3.43 -1.01
C ASP A 130 3.61 -4.35 0.19
N GLU A 131 3.32 -5.62 0.02
CA GLU A 131 3.47 -6.69 1.03
C GLU A 131 4.66 -7.61 0.75
N THR A 132 5.62 -7.21 -0.07
CA THR A 132 6.77 -8.06 -0.45
C THR A 132 7.58 -8.54 0.75
N MET A 133 7.55 -7.81 1.87
CA MET A 133 8.27 -8.16 3.10
C MET A 133 7.42 -8.91 4.13
N ALA A 134 6.13 -9.15 3.87
CA ALA A 134 5.18 -9.69 4.86
C ALA A 134 5.61 -11.04 5.46
N ASP A 135 6.40 -11.83 4.74
CA ASP A 135 6.89 -13.14 5.20
C ASP A 135 8.25 -13.10 5.89
N LEU A 136 8.88 -11.95 5.99
CA LEU A 136 10.23 -11.79 6.56
C LEU A 136 10.20 -11.50 8.07
N TRP A 137 9.23 -12.06 8.79
CA TRP A 137 9.13 -11.88 10.24
C TRP A 137 10.02 -12.86 11.01
N TYR A 138 10.54 -12.41 12.17
CA TYR A 138 11.37 -13.22 13.06
C TYR A 138 10.61 -13.65 14.34
N ASN A 139 9.86 -12.74 14.93
CA ASN A 139 9.21 -12.98 16.23
C ASN A 139 7.72 -13.29 16.09
N ALA A 140 7.01 -12.55 15.25
CA ALA A 140 5.59 -12.72 15.04
C ALA A 140 5.20 -12.29 13.62
N PRO A 141 4.17 -12.92 13.01
CA PRO A 141 3.63 -12.48 11.73
C PRO A 141 3.04 -11.07 11.85
N PRO A 142 2.98 -10.33 10.73
CA PRO A 142 2.30 -9.04 10.72
C PRO A 142 0.80 -9.21 11.02
N PRO A 143 0.10 -8.13 11.40
CA PRO A 143 -1.35 -8.11 11.46
C PRO A 143 -1.99 -8.53 10.13
N PRO A 144 -3.31 -8.80 10.09
CA PRO A 144 -4.01 -9.08 8.84
C PRO A 144 -3.73 -8.04 7.75
N PRO A 145 -3.85 -8.38 6.45
CA PRO A 145 -3.65 -7.45 5.36
C PRO A 145 -4.46 -6.16 5.55
N LEU A 146 -3.88 -5.00 5.18
CA LEU A 146 -4.53 -3.71 5.39
C LEU A 146 -5.92 -3.64 4.73
N ALA A 147 -6.10 -4.31 3.59
CA ALA A 147 -7.36 -4.40 2.89
C ALA A 147 -8.50 -5.04 3.71
N SER A 148 -8.19 -5.80 4.79
CA SER A 148 -9.21 -6.44 5.62
C SER A 148 -9.85 -5.52 6.65
N PHE A 149 -9.30 -4.31 6.87
CA PHE A 149 -9.74 -3.42 7.95
C PHE A 149 -10.94 -2.55 7.61
N ASN A 150 -11.13 -2.20 6.34
CA ASN A 150 -12.30 -1.43 5.91
C ASN A 150 -12.70 -1.85 4.48
N PRO A 151 -13.88 -2.48 4.31
CA PRO A 151 -14.33 -2.97 3.00
C PRO A 151 -14.67 -1.83 2.01
N ASP A 152 -14.88 -0.60 2.49
CA ASP A 152 -15.17 0.55 1.65
C ASP A 152 -13.89 1.23 1.12
N ALA A 153 -12.72 0.84 1.61
CA ALA A 153 -11.44 1.32 1.11
C ALA A 153 -11.07 0.59 -0.20
N ALA A 154 -10.73 1.35 -1.23
CA ALA A 154 -10.17 0.78 -2.45
C ALA A 154 -8.70 0.43 -2.22
N VAL A 155 -8.37 -0.85 -2.12
CA VAL A 155 -7.02 -1.35 -1.83
C VAL A 155 -6.59 -2.36 -2.89
N LEU A 156 -5.40 -2.14 -3.45
CA LEU A 156 -4.66 -3.09 -4.29
C LEU A 156 -3.45 -3.58 -3.48
N THR A 157 -3.29 -4.87 -3.35
CA THR A 157 -2.21 -5.49 -2.60
C THR A 157 -1.56 -6.61 -3.39
#